data_df4635f8b15299466f0da4dc2e7a6e88
#
_entry.id   df4635f8b15299466f0da4dc2e7a6e88
#
_cell.length_a   1.000
_cell.length_b   1.000
_cell.length_c   1.000
_cell.angle_alpha   90.00
_cell.angle_beta   90.00
_cell.angle_gamma   90.00
#
_symmetry.space_group_name_H-M   'P 1'
#
loop_
_entity.id
_entity.type
_entity.pdbx_description
1 polymer ?
#
loop_
_entity_poly.entity_id
_entity_poly.type
_entity_poly.pdbx_seq_one_letter_code
_entity_poly.pdbx_strand_id
1 'polypeptide(L)'
;MFKPPTRYIFRSFRRLYSTSKDLIIDGTTYKNDNWTNVPPFMLDLITRKLHKNPNHPIGILNDLIKTSIKDMDYTIYEDFHPIVTKYQNFDSLGFPEDHPGRSKSDTYYLNKDHLLRTHTSAHEQECFVNCETKGYVITADVYRRDEIDRTHYPAFHQMEGARVWSKNDPDLVKTIQDDIDAIPKTNIIVEDPFRDEPVTKDNPMQKYMSHEEVRLVSVHLKKTVEYIVNQVFEKAKESAKLAGSTEPYLNEPLKVRWVEAYFPWTSPSWEIEVWWKGEWLECCGCGVVQQQVLLNSNLGEDKISWAFGIGLDRIAMLLFGIPDIRLFWTLDERFHKQFQKGHVNTFVPYSKYPGVKRDVSFWFKDEVHANDVMETVRTHASDLAESVVLVDEFTHPKTGKRSQCYRINYQSMDRNLTNAEINDIHDKVEKELVDKFEVEIR
;
A
#
# COMPACT_ATOMS: atom_id res chain seq x y z
N MET A 1 36.00 -27.19 22.12
CA MET A 1 36.05 -27.22 20.64
C MET A 1 34.93 -26.30 20.18
N PHE A 2 35.26 -25.07 19.88
CA PHE A 2 34.31 -24.11 19.32
C PHE A 2 34.26 -24.28 17.80
N LYS A 3 33.04 -24.54 17.25
CA LYS A 3 32.81 -24.51 15.79
C LYS A 3 32.82 -23.04 15.34
N PRO A 4 33.50 -22.67 14.26
CA PRO A 4 33.45 -21.32 13.71
C PRO A 4 32.08 -21.05 13.08
N PRO A 5 31.62 -19.77 13.06
CA PRO A 5 30.33 -19.42 12.48
C PRO A 5 30.36 -19.62 10.96
N THR A 6 29.28 -20.18 10.44
CA THR A 6 29.04 -20.40 9.03
C THR A 6 29.06 -19.05 8.29
N ARG A 7 30.08 -18.81 7.47
CA ARG A 7 30.13 -17.65 6.57
C ARG A 7 29.03 -17.82 5.52
N TYR A 8 27.98 -17.02 5.62
CA TYR A 8 27.07 -16.82 4.50
C TYR A 8 27.83 -16.11 3.38
N ILE A 9 28.10 -16.85 2.33
CA ILE A 9 28.70 -16.33 1.10
C ILE A 9 27.62 -15.51 0.40
N PHE A 10 27.70 -14.19 0.52
CA PHE A 10 26.99 -13.27 -0.38
C PHE A 10 27.48 -13.54 -1.81
N ARG A 11 26.75 -14.32 -2.57
CA ARG A 11 26.88 -14.34 -4.02
C ARG A 11 26.36 -12.99 -4.53
N SER A 12 27.26 -12.05 -4.74
CA SER A 12 26.98 -10.84 -5.49
C SER A 12 26.55 -11.23 -6.90
N PHE A 13 25.26 -11.22 -7.16
CA PHE A 13 24.76 -11.25 -8.52
C PHE A 13 25.01 -9.89 -9.17
N ARG A 14 26.24 -9.66 -9.63
CA ARG A 14 26.53 -8.69 -10.67
C ARG A 14 25.90 -9.22 -11.95
N ARG A 15 24.70 -8.79 -12.28
CA ARG A 15 24.18 -8.83 -13.63
C ARG A 15 24.03 -7.40 -14.12
N LEU A 16 24.94 -7.01 -14.98
CA LEU A 16 24.81 -5.90 -15.92
C LEU A 16 23.45 -6.05 -16.63
N TYR A 17 22.67 -4.98 -16.67
CA TYR A 17 21.49 -4.91 -17.50
C TYR A 17 21.89 -5.11 -18.97
N SER A 18 21.75 -6.33 -19.45
CA SER A 18 21.74 -6.64 -20.87
C SER A 18 20.30 -6.58 -21.30
N THR A 19 19.98 -5.68 -22.18
CA THR A 19 18.66 -5.36 -22.76
C THR A 19 18.03 -6.50 -23.59
N SER A 20 18.35 -7.78 -23.34
CA SER A 20 17.99 -8.86 -24.26
C SER A 20 17.54 -10.19 -23.62
N LYS A 21 17.30 -10.27 -22.31
CA LYS A 21 16.83 -11.53 -21.72
C LYS A 21 15.45 -11.39 -21.13
N ASP A 22 14.56 -12.30 -21.51
CA ASP A 22 13.25 -12.46 -20.95
C ASP A 22 13.34 -12.69 -19.41
N LEU A 23 12.37 -12.17 -18.68
CA LEU A 23 12.25 -12.40 -17.24
C LEU A 23 11.58 -13.75 -17.00
N ILE A 24 12.18 -14.60 -16.16
CA ILE A 24 11.57 -15.87 -15.75
C ILE A 24 11.24 -15.76 -14.26
N ILE A 25 9.96 -15.83 -13.93
CA ILE A 25 9.44 -15.72 -12.56
C ILE A 25 8.47 -16.88 -12.34
N ASP A 26 8.72 -17.69 -11.31
CA ASP A 26 7.95 -18.89 -10.97
C ASP A 26 7.66 -19.82 -12.18
N GLY A 27 8.69 -19.96 -13.06
CA GLY A 27 8.61 -20.80 -14.27
C GLY A 27 7.89 -20.17 -15.46
N THR A 28 7.29 -18.99 -15.30
CA THR A 28 6.64 -18.25 -16.39
C THR A 28 7.62 -17.26 -17.03
N THR A 29 7.66 -17.26 -18.37
CA THR A 29 8.54 -16.36 -19.13
C THR A 29 7.79 -15.11 -19.57
N TYR A 30 8.27 -13.95 -19.13
CA TYR A 30 7.78 -12.63 -19.55
C TYR A 30 8.78 -12.01 -20.53
N LYS A 31 8.34 -11.78 -21.76
CA LYS A 31 9.19 -11.17 -22.79
C LYS A 31 9.56 -9.76 -22.42
N ASN A 32 10.86 -9.47 -22.49
CA ASN A 32 11.38 -8.13 -22.30
C ASN A 32 11.02 -7.24 -23.49
N ASP A 33 10.55 -6.03 -23.25
CA ASP A 33 10.24 -5.03 -24.26
C ASP A 33 10.57 -3.60 -23.75
N ASN A 34 10.17 -2.57 -24.48
CA ASN A 34 10.42 -1.17 -24.12
C ASN A 34 9.59 -0.67 -22.92
N TRP A 35 8.65 -1.48 -22.41
CA TRP A 35 7.90 -1.20 -21.19
C TRP A 35 8.59 -1.74 -19.94
N THR A 36 9.45 -2.75 -20.07
CA THR A 36 10.10 -3.41 -18.94
C THR A 36 10.90 -2.42 -18.09
N ASN A 37 10.51 -2.27 -16.82
CA ASN A 37 11.15 -1.37 -15.86
C ASN A 37 11.26 -1.95 -14.44
N VAL A 38 10.91 -3.22 -14.23
CA VAL A 38 11.03 -3.89 -12.93
C VAL A 38 12.51 -4.15 -12.62
N PRO A 39 13.07 -3.56 -11.55
CA PRO A 39 14.45 -3.83 -11.15
C PRO A 39 14.57 -5.17 -10.42
N PRO A 40 15.75 -5.81 -10.42
CA PRO A 40 15.94 -7.13 -9.81
C PRO A 40 15.59 -7.21 -8.32
N PHE A 41 15.82 -6.16 -7.54
CA PHE A 41 15.51 -6.18 -6.11
C PHE A 41 14.01 -6.32 -5.83
N MET A 42 13.14 -5.81 -6.73
CA MET A 42 11.69 -5.99 -6.58
C MET A 42 11.29 -7.46 -6.68
N LEU A 43 12.00 -8.24 -7.48
CA LEU A 43 11.75 -9.68 -7.61
C LEU A 43 12.07 -10.45 -6.32
N ASP A 44 12.97 -9.94 -5.49
CA ASP A 44 13.23 -10.50 -4.15
C ASP A 44 12.09 -10.17 -3.17
N LEU A 45 11.50 -8.97 -3.28
CA LEU A 45 10.41 -8.54 -2.40
C LEU A 45 9.13 -9.35 -2.61
N ILE A 46 8.79 -9.71 -3.85
CA ILE A 46 7.55 -10.48 -4.17
C ILE A 46 7.51 -11.86 -3.51
N THR A 47 8.65 -12.39 -3.04
CA THR A 47 8.72 -13.70 -2.40
C THR A 47 8.48 -13.65 -0.89
N ARG A 48 8.54 -12.48 -0.26
CA ARG A 48 8.58 -12.34 1.22
C ARG A 48 7.24 -12.57 1.90
N LYS A 49 6.12 -12.20 1.26
CA LYS A 49 4.74 -12.42 1.75
C LYS A 49 4.56 -12.11 3.25
N LEU A 50 4.98 -10.90 3.68
CA LEU A 50 5.04 -10.51 5.09
C LEU A 50 3.67 -10.57 5.79
N HIS A 51 2.58 -10.34 5.06
CA HIS A 51 1.19 -10.45 5.54
C HIS A 51 0.82 -11.86 6.00
N LYS A 52 1.56 -12.89 5.58
CA LYS A 52 1.36 -14.29 5.98
C LYS A 52 2.25 -14.73 7.15
N ASN A 53 3.22 -13.90 7.55
CA ASN A 53 4.09 -14.23 8.66
C ASN A 53 3.43 -13.83 10.01
N PRO A 54 2.98 -14.78 10.82
CA PRO A 54 2.25 -14.49 12.06
C PRO A 54 3.09 -13.79 13.14
N ASN A 55 4.42 -13.76 12.98
CA ASN A 55 5.34 -13.08 13.89
C ASN A 55 5.92 -11.80 13.27
N HIS A 56 5.27 -11.25 12.26
CA HIS A 56 5.63 -9.98 11.65
C HIS A 56 4.51 -8.95 11.89
N PRO A 57 4.80 -7.67 12.13
CA PRO A 57 3.77 -6.65 12.40
C PRO A 57 2.63 -6.65 11.38
N ILE A 58 2.95 -6.76 10.08
CA ILE A 58 1.93 -6.82 9.02
C ILE A 58 1.07 -8.08 9.14
N GLY A 59 1.66 -9.25 9.41
CA GLY A 59 0.92 -10.49 9.59
C GLY A 59 0.07 -10.49 10.87
N ILE A 60 0.57 -9.88 11.96
CA ILE A 60 -0.17 -9.72 13.21
C ILE A 60 -1.40 -8.83 12.99
N LEU A 61 -1.24 -7.69 12.30
CA LEU A 61 -2.34 -6.80 11.97
C LEU A 61 -3.36 -7.48 11.03
N ASN A 62 -2.89 -8.17 10.01
CA ASN A 62 -3.73 -8.95 9.10
C ASN A 62 -4.57 -9.98 9.87
N ASP A 63 -3.95 -10.78 10.75
CA ASP A 63 -4.65 -11.76 11.56
C ASP A 63 -5.65 -11.11 12.55
N LEU A 64 -5.33 -9.96 13.11
CA LEU A 64 -6.22 -9.20 13.98
C LEU A 64 -7.50 -8.78 13.23
N ILE A 65 -7.37 -8.23 12.04
CA ILE A 65 -8.52 -7.82 11.23
C ILE A 65 -9.34 -9.05 10.81
N LYS A 66 -8.72 -10.09 10.26
CA LYS A 66 -9.42 -11.33 9.87
C LYS A 66 -10.17 -11.95 11.03
N THR A 67 -9.57 -11.97 12.21
CA THR A 67 -10.21 -12.52 13.42
C THR A 67 -11.43 -11.70 13.83
N SER A 68 -11.39 -10.38 13.67
CA SER A 68 -12.51 -9.50 14.00
C SER A 68 -13.75 -9.73 13.14
N ILE A 69 -13.55 -10.12 11.88
CA ILE A 69 -14.63 -10.31 10.89
C ILE A 69 -14.96 -11.80 10.62
N LYS A 70 -14.37 -12.73 11.34
CA LYS A 70 -14.50 -14.18 11.08
C LYS A 70 -15.93 -14.70 11.03
N ASP A 71 -16.85 -14.07 11.79
CA ASP A 71 -18.26 -14.44 11.90
C ASP A 71 -19.17 -13.64 10.91
N MET A 72 -18.58 -12.83 10.01
CA MET A 72 -19.30 -11.97 9.07
C MET A 72 -19.50 -12.57 7.67
N ASP A 73 -19.19 -13.84 7.48
CA ASP A 73 -19.39 -14.59 6.24
C ASP A 73 -18.62 -14.01 5.03
N TYR A 74 -17.27 -13.97 5.17
CA TYR A 74 -16.34 -13.58 4.11
C TYR A 74 -15.43 -14.73 3.68
N THR A 75 -15.21 -14.89 2.38
CA THR A 75 -14.13 -15.72 1.84
C THR A 75 -12.81 -14.96 1.94
N ILE A 76 -11.77 -15.59 2.49
CA ILE A 76 -10.45 -14.96 2.70
C ILE A 76 -9.47 -15.40 1.62
N TYR A 77 -8.84 -14.44 0.96
CA TYR A 77 -7.82 -14.65 -0.08
C TYR A 77 -6.48 -14.03 0.33
N GLU A 78 -5.38 -14.81 0.22
CA GLU A 78 -4.03 -14.36 0.57
C GLU A 78 -2.95 -14.90 -0.38
N ASP A 79 -3.33 -15.61 -1.45
CA ASP A 79 -2.40 -16.40 -2.27
C ASP A 79 -2.32 -15.99 -3.74
N PHE A 80 -2.97 -14.91 -4.14
CA PHE A 80 -2.90 -14.46 -5.52
C PHE A 80 -1.48 -14.03 -5.92
N HIS A 81 -1.12 -14.43 -7.13
CA HIS A 81 0.18 -14.08 -7.69
C HIS A 81 0.32 -12.56 -7.90
N PRO A 82 1.47 -11.94 -7.58
CA PRO A 82 1.63 -10.49 -7.65
C PRO A 82 1.71 -9.91 -9.07
N ILE A 83 1.95 -10.76 -10.08
CA ILE A 83 1.99 -10.33 -11.48
C ILE A 83 0.60 -10.45 -12.07
N VAL A 84 0.11 -9.34 -12.58
CA VAL A 84 -1.22 -9.20 -13.17
C VAL A 84 -1.13 -8.61 -14.58
N THR A 85 -2.20 -8.75 -15.34
CA THR A 85 -2.34 -8.09 -16.62
C THR A 85 -2.72 -6.62 -16.47
N LYS A 86 -2.42 -5.82 -17.47
CA LYS A 86 -2.86 -4.43 -17.55
C LYS A 86 -4.39 -4.31 -17.46
N TYR A 87 -5.12 -5.27 -18.03
CA TYR A 87 -6.57 -5.36 -17.93
C TYR A 87 -7.02 -5.51 -16.47
N GLN A 88 -6.48 -6.49 -15.74
CA GLN A 88 -6.84 -6.73 -14.33
C GLN A 88 -6.55 -5.52 -13.45
N ASN A 89 -5.41 -4.86 -13.66
CA ASN A 89 -4.99 -3.77 -12.78
C ASN A 89 -5.68 -2.44 -13.07
N PHE A 90 -6.15 -2.21 -14.30
CA PHE A 90 -6.66 -0.91 -14.73
C PHE A 90 -7.99 -0.99 -15.48
N ASP A 91 -8.05 -1.73 -16.58
CA ASP A 91 -9.17 -1.63 -17.52
C ASP A 91 -10.47 -2.19 -16.92
N SER A 92 -10.40 -3.32 -16.20
CA SER A 92 -11.55 -3.93 -15.52
C SER A 92 -12.17 -3.04 -14.44
N LEU A 93 -11.37 -2.13 -13.87
CA LEU A 93 -11.74 -1.19 -12.82
C LEU A 93 -12.16 0.20 -13.35
N GLY A 94 -12.16 0.39 -14.66
CA GLY A 94 -12.57 1.64 -15.29
C GLY A 94 -11.56 2.78 -15.18
N PHE A 95 -10.28 2.51 -14.95
CA PHE A 95 -9.25 3.55 -15.02
C PHE A 95 -9.18 4.17 -16.41
N PRO A 96 -9.22 5.50 -16.56
CA PRO A 96 -8.99 6.17 -17.82
C PRO A 96 -7.63 5.79 -18.47
N GLU A 97 -7.54 5.82 -19.78
CA GLU A 97 -6.30 5.47 -20.48
C GLU A 97 -5.13 6.41 -20.14
N ASP A 98 -5.41 7.67 -19.87
CA ASP A 98 -4.47 8.74 -19.50
C ASP A 98 -4.24 8.86 -17.99
N HIS A 99 -4.79 7.96 -17.18
CA HIS A 99 -4.61 8.00 -15.73
C HIS A 99 -3.12 7.89 -15.34
N PRO A 100 -2.58 8.79 -14.50
CA PRO A 100 -1.16 8.82 -14.12
C PRO A 100 -0.63 7.47 -13.62
N GLY A 101 -1.42 6.74 -12.82
CA GLY A 101 -1.05 5.41 -12.31
C GLY A 101 -0.74 4.36 -13.39
N ARG A 102 -1.13 4.60 -14.67
CA ARG A 102 -0.75 3.72 -15.79
C ARG A 102 0.65 4.03 -16.33
N SER A 103 1.24 5.13 -15.88
CA SER A 103 2.56 5.57 -16.35
C SER A 103 3.66 4.60 -15.90
N LYS A 104 4.72 4.50 -16.71
CA LYS A 104 5.96 3.82 -16.31
C LYS A 104 6.68 4.52 -15.16
N SER A 105 6.37 5.80 -14.88
CA SER A 105 6.89 6.52 -13.72
C SER A 105 6.31 6.00 -12.40
N ASP A 106 5.10 5.44 -12.42
CA ASP A 106 4.36 5.07 -11.20
C ASP A 106 4.23 3.56 -11.03
N THR A 107 4.33 2.79 -12.12
CA THR A 107 4.05 1.35 -12.15
C THR A 107 5.27 0.54 -12.60
N TYR A 108 5.49 -0.61 -11.96
CA TYR A 108 6.50 -1.59 -12.33
C TYR A 108 5.96 -2.57 -13.38
N TYR A 109 6.36 -2.39 -14.63
CA TYR A 109 5.99 -3.23 -15.77
C TYR A 109 7.02 -4.32 -16.03
N LEU A 110 6.58 -5.56 -16.19
CA LEU A 110 7.40 -6.67 -16.71
C LEU A 110 7.52 -6.57 -18.23
N ASN A 111 6.42 -6.16 -18.89
CA ASN A 111 6.32 -5.82 -20.31
C ASN A 111 5.06 -4.98 -20.53
N LYS A 112 4.71 -4.66 -21.78
CA LYS A 112 3.53 -3.84 -22.11
C LYS A 112 2.19 -4.40 -21.62
N ASP A 113 2.10 -5.72 -21.36
CA ASP A 113 0.86 -6.42 -21.03
C ASP A 113 0.78 -6.85 -19.55
N HIS A 114 1.94 -6.97 -18.86
CA HIS A 114 2.05 -7.46 -17.49
C HIS A 114 2.82 -6.51 -16.58
N LEU A 115 2.38 -6.42 -15.34
CA LEU A 115 2.94 -5.53 -14.31
C LEU A 115 2.84 -6.18 -12.92
N LEU A 116 3.58 -5.64 -11.96
CA LEU A 116 3.33 -5.92 -10.55
C LEU A 116 2.09 -5.13 -10.12
N ARG A 117 1.10 -5.80 -9.49
CA ARG A 117 -0.17 -5.17 -9.06
C ARG A 117 0.10 -3.93 -8.23
N THR A 118 -0.60 -2.84 -8.54
CA THR A 118 -0.47 -1.56 -7.83
C THR A 118 -1.47 -1.42 -6.67
N HIS A 119 -2.45 -2.31 -6.60
CA HIS A 119 -3.47 -2.41 -5.55
C HIS A 119 -4.10 -3.82 -5.57
N THR A 120 -4.77 -4.18 -4.49
CA THR A 120 -5.44 -5.49 -4.36
C THR A 120 -6.65 -5.65 -5.27
N SER A 121 -7.31 -4.55 -5.64
CA SER A 121 -8.47 -4.54 -6.56
C SER A 121 -8.15 -5.12 -7.96
N ALA A 122 -6.86 -5.28 -8.31
CA ALA A 122 -6.45 -6.03 -9.50
C ALA A 122 -6.97 -7.48 -9.52
N HIS A 123 -7.34 -8.02 -8.37
CA HIS A 123 -7.91 -9.36 -8.19
C HIS A 123 -9.42 -9.35 -7.90
N GLU A 124 -10.05 -8.17 -7.92
CA GLU A 124 -11.47 -8.02 -7.57
C GLU A 124 -12.37 -8.94 -8.40
N GLN A 125 -12.12 -9.02 -9.71
CA GLN A 125 -12.86 -9.93 -10.60
C GLN A 125 -12.71 -11.40 -10.18
N GLU A 126 -11.50 -11.85 -9.89
CA GLU A 126 -11.23 -13.22 -9.46
C GLU A 126 -11.87 -13.51 -8.10
N CYS A 127 -11.82 -12.54 -7.18
CA CYS A 127 -12.43 -12.65 -5.87
C CYS A 127 -13.96 -12.79 -5.99
N PHE A 128 -14.62 -11.97 -6.79
CA PHE A 128 -16.07 -12.04 -6.99
C PHE A 128 -16.51 -13.35 -7.64
N VAL A 129 -15.79 -13.79 -8.68
CA VAL A 129 -16.14 -15.06 -9.40
C VAL A 129 -15.98 -16.28 -8.50
N ASN A 130 -14.98 -16.29 -7.63
CA ASN A 130 -14.67 -17.42 -6.75
C ASN A 130 -15.28 -17.28 -5.33
N CYS A 131 -16.08 -16.25 -5.09
CA CYS A 131 -16.66 -15.99 -3.79
C CYS A 131 -17.82 -16.96 -3.51
N GLU A 132 -17.65 -17.84 -2.50
CA GLU A 132 -18.67 -18.80 -2.06
C GLU A 132 -19.58 -18.25 -0.95
N THR A 133 -19.26 -17.05 -0.42
CA THR A 133 -19.94 -16.41 0.70
C THR A 133 -20.59 -15.08 0.26
N LYS A 134 -21.10 -14.30 1.20
CA LYS A 134 -21.72 -12.99 0.93
C LYS A 134 -20.73 -11.90 0.50
N GLY A 135 -19.43 -12.16 0.64
CA GLY A 135 -18.38 -11.23 0.29
C GLY A 135 -16.99 -11.84 0.43
N TYR A 136 -15.97 -11.08 0.12
CA TYR A 136 -14.59 -11.52 0.26
C TYR A 136 -13.72 -10.51 1.02
N VAL A 137 -12.59 -10.99 1.50
CA VAL A 137 -11.47 -10.15 1.96
C VAL A 137 -10.20 -10.69 1.32
N ILE A 138 -9.43 -9.83 0.67
CA ILE A 138 -8.11 -10.14 0.10
C ILE A 138 -7.04 -9.35 0.83
N THR A 139 -5.92 -10.00 1.17
CA THR A 139 -4.72 -9.32 1.67
C THR A 139 -3.53 -9.69 0.80
N ALA A 140 -2.81 -8.68 0.34
CA ALA A 140 -1.64 -8.90 -0.50
C ALA A 140 -0.66 -7.73 -0.44
N ASP A 141 0.58 -8.03 -0.83
CA ASP A 141 1.62 -7.06 -1.18
C ASP A 141 1.28 -6.37 -2.50
N VAL A 142 1.51 -5.08 -2.57
CA VAL A 142 1.29 -4.24 -3.75
C VAL A 142 2.53 -3.39 -4.04
N TYR A 143 2.66 -2.88 -5.28
CA TYR A 143 3.93 -2.34 -5.76
C TYR A 143 3.72 -1.06 -6.55
N ARG A 144 4.36 0.02 -6.12
CA ARG A 144 4.32 1.33 -6.80
C ARG A 144 5.72 1.93 -6.83
N ARG A 145 6.02 2.63 -7.92
CA ARG A 145 7.18 3.51 -7.94
C ARG A 145 6.77 4.78 -7.20
N ASP A 146 7.42 5.03 -6.10
CA ASP A 146 7.00 6.04 -5.15
C ASP A 146 8.20 6.83 -4.64
N GLU A 147 7.95 7.87 -3.85
CA GLU A 147 8.97 8.65 -3.15
C GLU A 147 9.83 7.77 -2.25
N ILE A 148 10.98 8.30 -1.86
CA ILE A 148 11.86 7.67 -0.86
C ILE A 148 11.85 8.53 0.38
N ASP A 149 11.11 8.07 1.39
CA ASP A 149 11.08 8.64 2.73
C ASP A 149 10.81 7.55 3.78
N ARG A 150 10.53 7.97 5.01
CA ARG A 150 10.27 7.04 6.12
C ARG A 150 8.92 6.36 6.06
N THR A 151 8.01 6.84 5.23
CA THR A 151 6.61 6.39 5.16
C THR A 151 6.24 5.76 3.81
N HIS A 152 7.10 5.92 2.79
CA HIS A 152 6.90 5.36 1.46
C HIS A 152 7.98 4.32 1.11
N TYR A 153 7.54 3.19 0.60
CA TYR A 153 8.39 2.09 0.13
C TYR A 153 7.75 1.48 -1.12
N PRO A 154 8.54 1.03 -2.09
CA PRO A 154 8.01 0.56 -3.38
C PRO A 154 7.15 -0.71 -3.30
N ALA A 155 7.15 -1.37 -2.17
CA ALA A 155 6.30 -2.51 -1.85
C ALA A 155 5.65 -2.27 -0.48
N PHE A 156 4.34 -2.45 -0.39
CA PHE A 156 3.57 -2.33 0.84
C PHE A 156 2.38 -3.30 0.79
N HIS A 157 1.55 -3.32 1.83
CA HIS A 157 0.48 -4.30 1.93
C HIS A 157 -0.88 -3.61 2.00
N GLN A 158 -1.83 -4.16 1.26
CA GLN A 158 -3.21 -3.73 1.31
C GLN A 158 -4.11 -4.90 1.71
N MET A 159 -5.16 -4.57 2.46
CA MET A 159 -6.32 -5.42 2.63
C MET A 159 -7.51 -4.74 1.97
N GLU A 160 -8.26 -5.51 1.19
CA GLU A 160 -9.49 -5.06 0.57
C GLU A 160 -10.61 -6.01 0.92
N GLY A 161 -11.82 -5.50 1.07
CA GLY A 161 -13.01 -6.33 1.26
C GLY A 161 -14.17 -5.78 0.48
N ALA A 162 -15.04 -6.69 0.04
CA ALA A 162 -16.28 -6.36 -0.64
C ALA A 162 -17.43 -7.23 -0.15
N ARG A 163 -18.64 -6.73 -0.22
CA ARG A 163 -19.86 -7.47 0.09
C ARG A 163 -20.91 -7.23 -0.98
N VAL A 164 -21.64 -8.28 -1.35
CA VAL A 164 -22.56 -8.29 -2.49
C VAL A 164 -23.95 -8.72 -2.04
N TRP A 165 -24.97 -8.08 -2.60
CA TRP A 165 -26.38 -8.48 -2.51
C TRP A 165 -27.00 -8.55 -3.89
N SER A 166 -28.12 -9.29 -4.00
CA SER A 166 -28.90 -9.38 -5.23
C SER A 166 -30.16 -8.52 -5.13
N LYS A 167 -30.40 -7.67 -6.12
CA LYS A 167 -31.64 -6.91 -6.26
C LYS A 167 -32.84 -7.81 -6.59
N ASN A 168 -32.61 -9.07 -6.96
CA ASN A 168 -33.63 -10.08 -7.15
C ASN A 168 -34.12 -10.69 -5.81
N ASP A 169 -33.47 -10.35 -4.68
CA ASP A 169 -33.98 -10.70 -3.37
C ASP A 169 -35.24 -9.87 -3.10
N PRO A 170 -36.43 -10.50 -2.95
CA PRO A 170 -37.69 -9.77 -2.68
C PRO A 170 -37.67 -9.01 -1.34
N ASP A 171 -36.82 -9.45 -0.42
CA ASP A 171 -36.65 -8.86 0.92
C ASP A 171 -35.33 -8.07 1.05
N LEU A 172 -34.74 -7.61 -0.04
CA LEU A 172 -33.40 -6.98 -0.07
C LEU A 172 -33.19 -5.93 1.02
N VAL A 173 -34.13 -4.99 1.19
CA VAL A 173 -34.04 -3.93 2.22
C VAL A 173 -33.92 -4.54 3.62
N LYS A 174 -34.75 -5.56 3.90
CA LYS A 174 -34.72 -6.27 5.17
C LYS A 174 -33.41 -7.08 5.33
N THR A 175 -32.96 -7.76 4.29
CA THR A 175 -31.70 -8.53 4.28
C THR A 175 -30.52 -7.63 4.62
N ILE A 176 -30.40 -6.46 3.99
CA ILE A 176 -29.31 -5.51 4.29
C ILE A 176 -29.46 -4.96 5.72
N GLN A 177 -30.69 -4.66 6.18
CA GLN A 177 -30.90 -4.16 7.53
C GLN A 177 -30.54 -5.22 8.58
N ASP A 178 -30.94 -6.47 8.38
CA ASP A 178 -30.56 -7.59 9.26
C ASP A 178 -29.02 -7.78 9.30
N ASP A 179 -28.35 -7.64 8.17
CA ASP A 179 -26.88 -7.66 8.10
C ASP A 179 -26.26 -6.47 8.88
N ILE A 180 -26.82 -5.27 8.77
CA ILE A 180 -26.41 -4.08 9.56
C ILE A 180 -26.56 -4.32 11.06
N ASP A 181 -27.66 -4.90 11.48
CA ASP A 181 -27.97 -5.14 12.90
C ASP A 181 -27.12 -6.26 13.50
N ALA A 182 -26.59 -7.14 12.66
CA ALA A 182 -25.64 -8.19 13.04
C ALA A 182 -24.21 -7.68 13.30
N ILE A 183 -23.83 -6.49 12.80
CA ILE A 183 -22.52 -5.89 13.08
C ILE A 183 -22.41 -5.54 14.56
N PRO A 184 -21.38 -6.02 15.29
CA PRO A 184 -21.24 -5.73 16.71
C PRO A 184 -21.15 -4.21 16.98
N LYS A 185 -21.80 -3.78 18.06
CA LYS A 185 -21.77 -2.39 18.48
C LYS A 185 -20.40 -1.99 18.99
N THR A 186 -19.99 -0.78 18.68
CA THR A 186 -18.72 -0.18 19.11
C THR A 186 -18.98 1.01 20.03
N ASN A 187 -17.99 1.35 20.87
CA ASN A 187 -18.02 2.54 21.70
C ASN A 187 -17.10 3.63 21.10
N ILE A 188 -17.38 4.00 19.84
CA ILE A 188 -16.62 5.04 19.13
C ILE A 188 -17.45 6.30 18.97
N ILE A 189 -16.78 7.44 18.89
CA ILE A 189 -17.41 8.72 18.54
C ILE A 189 -17.24 8.90 17.04
N VAL A 190 -18.38 8.98 16.33
CA VAL A 190 -18.39 9.07 14.87
C VAL A 190 -18.88 10.45 14.42
N GLU A 191 -18.04 11.16 13.68
CA GLU A 191 -18.42 12.36 12.94
C GLU A 191 -18.72 11.95 11.49
N ASP A 192 -19.99 11.84 11.13
CA ASP A 192 -20.45 11.43 9.80
C ASP A 192 -21.59 12.31 9.32
N PRO A 193 -21.32 13.39 8.61
CA PRO A 193 -22.36 14.25 8.04
C PRO A 193 -23.13 13.59 6.88
N PHE A 194 -22.64 12.43 6.37
CA PHE A 194 -23.21 11.71 5.22
C PHE A 194 -23.97 10.44 5.62
N ARG A 195 -24.23 10.22 6.91
CA ARG A 195 -24.83 8.95 7.39
C ARG A 195 -26.25 8.74 6.89
N ASP A 196 -27.06 9.76 6.99
CA ASP A 196 -28.48 9.70 6.60
C ASP A 196 -28.67 10.05 5.12
N GLU A 197 -27.79 10.92 4.58
CA GLU A 197 -27.80 11.38 3.19
C GLU A 197 -26.42 11.14 2.55
N PRO A 198 -26.14 9.91 2.12
CA PRO A 198 -24.82 9.55 1.60
C PRO A 198 -24.51 10.10 0.20
N VAL A 199 -25.52 10.69 -0.46
CA VAL A 199 -25.42 11.20 -1.84
C VAL A 199 -25.33 12.70 -1.84
N THR A 200 -24.30 13.26 -2.47
CA THR A 200 -24.13 14.68 -2.69
C THR A 200 -23.99 14.99 -4.18
N LYS A 201 -23.89 16.27 -4.55
CA LYS A 201 -23.63 16.67 -5.93
C LYS A 201 -22.27 16.18 -6.43
N ASP A 202 -21.26 16.21 -5.56
CA ASP A 202 -19.90 15.87 -5.88
C ASP A 202 -19.59 14.39 -5.64
N ASN A 203 -20.46 13.69 -4.92
CA ASN A 203 -20.39 12.25 -4.62
C ASN A 203 -21.73 11.56 -4.96
N PRO A 204 -22.07 11.43 -6.25
CA PRO A 204 -23.39 11.02 -6.71
C PRO A 204 -23.63 9.52 -6.58
N MET A 205 -24.90 9.13 -6.44
CA MET A 205 -25.31 7.74 -6.59
C MET A 205 -25.35 7.32 -8.06
N GLN A 206 -25.30 6.01 -8.28
CA GLN A 206 -25.43 5.41 -9.60
C GLN A 206 -26.91 5.24 -9.99
N LYS A 207 -27.22 5.40 -11.28
CA LYS A 207 -28.60 5.44 -11.80
C LYS A 207 -29.40 4.14 -11.59
N TYR A 208 -28.73 2.99 -11.47
CA TYR A 208 -29.37 1.69 -11.32
C TYR A 208 -29.82 1.40 -9.88
N MET A 209 -29.42 2.22 -8.92
CA MET A 209 -29.76 2.07 -7.51
C MET A 209 -30.83 3.09 -7.09
N SER A 210 -31.69 2.69 -6.15
CA SER A 210 -32.60 3.60 -5.45
C SER A 210 -31.86 4.30 -4.28
N HIS A 211 -32.41 5.43 -3.81
CA HIS A 211 -31.87 6.14 -2.64
C HIS A 211 -31.79 5.25 -1.39
N GLU A 212 -32.80 4.39 -1.19
CA GLU A 212 -32.84 3.48 -0.05
C GLU A 212 -31.77 2.41 -0.13
N GLU A 213 -31.55 1.82 -1.31
CA GLU A 213 -30.46 0.85 -1.53
C GLU A 213 -29.09 1.47 -1.25
N VAL A 214 -28.82 2.68 -1.80
CA VAL A 214 -27.55 3.37 -1.57
C VAL A 214 -27.38 3.69 -0.08
N ARG A 215 -28.41 4.20 0.59
CA ARG A 215 -28.37 4.50 2.01
C ARG A 215 -28.02 3.27 2.85
N LEU A 216 -28.71 2.16 2.65
CA LEU A 216 -28.48 0.93 3.42
C LEU A 216 -27.10 0.32 3.13
N VAL A 217 -26.70 0.24 1.87
CA VAL A 217 -25.38 -0.26 1.47
C VAL A 217 -24.26 0.58 2.08
N SER A 218 -24.41 1.92 2.05
CA SER A 218 -23.45 2.86 2.65
C SER A 218 -23.39 2.73 4.18
N VAL A 219 -24.52 2.56 4.86
CA VAL A 219 -24.56 2.36 6.31
C VAL A 219 -23.91 1.04 6.70
N HIS A 220 -24.18 -0.04 5.96
CA HIS A 220 -23.52 -1.34 6.20
C HIS A 220 -22.01 -1.25 6.04
N LEU A 221 -21.53 -0.66 4.92
CA LEU A 221 -20.13 -0.41 4.67
C LEU A 221 -19.47 0.35 5.82
N LYS A 222 -20.01 1.53 6.14
CA LYS A 222 -19.45 2.42 7.17
C LYS A 222 -19.37 1.73 8.53
N LYS A 223 -20.44 1.05 8.96
CA LYS A 223 -20.43 0.30 10.22
C LYS A 223 -19.43 -0.85 10.24
N THR A 224 -19.27 -1.57 9.12
CA THR A 224 -18.27 -2.64 9.00
C THR A 224 -16.85 -2.08 9.16
N VAL A 225 -16.54 -0.99 8.48
CA VAL A 225 -15.22 -0.34 8.56
C VAL A 225 -15.00 0.27 9.96
N GLU A 226 -16.00 0.94 10.54
CA GLU A 226 -15.96 1.44 11.93
C GLU A 226 -15.67 0.34 12.94
N TYR A 227 -16.28 -0.83 12.76
CA TYR A 227 -16.03 -1.99 13.62
C TYR A 227 -14.60 -2.49 13.48
N ILE A 228 -14.10 -2.68 12.24
CA ILE A 228 -12.72 -3.11 11.99
C ILE A 228 -11.72 -2.14 12.63
N VAL A 229 -11.89 -0.84 12.37
CA VAL A 229 -11.02 0.21 12.91
C VAL A 229 -11.06 0.21 14.45
N ASN A 230 -12.24 0.08 15.05
CA ASN A 230 -12.36 -0.01 16.50
C ASN A 230 -11.57 -1.22 17.07
N GLN A 231 -11.68 -2.41 16.48
CA GLN A 231 -10.96 -3.59 16.94
C GLN A 231 -9.44 -3.40 16.89
N VAL A 232 -8.95 -2.82 15.81
CA VAL A 232 -7.53 -2.55 15.60
C VAL A 232 -6.98 -1.55 16.63
N PHE A 233 -7.63 -0.40 16.80
CA PHE A 233 -7.12 0.66 17.67
C PHE A 233 -7.36 0.38 19.16
N GLU A 234 -8.44 -0.29 19.54
CA GLU A 234 -8.64 -0.73 20.93
C GLU A 234 -7.57 -1.77 21.32
N LYS A 235 -7.18 -2.68 20.42
CA LYS A 235 -6.06 -3.60 20.66
C LYS A 235 -4.74 -2.89 20.85
N ALA A 236 -4.50 -1.81 20.11
CA ALA A 236 -3.33 -0.96 20.29
C ALA A 236 -3.33 -0.27 21.67
N LYS A 237 -4.48 0.27 22.09
CA LYS A 237 -4.63 0.87 23.45
C LYS A 237 -4.39 -0.15 24.55
N GLU A 238 -4.98 -1.35 24.43
CA GLU A 238 -4.76 -2.45 25.37
C GLU A 238 -3.26 -2.77 25.50
N SER A 239 -2.59 -2.94 24.38
CA SER A 239 -1.15 -3.27 24.34
C SER A 239 -0.29 -2.15 24.95
N ALA A 240 -0.60 -0.89 24.67
CA ALA A 240 0.10 0.25 25.26
C ALA A 240 -0.09 0.31 26.78
N LYS A 241 -1.31 0.05 27.29
CA LYS A 241 -1.57 -0.06 28.73
C LYS A 241 -0.76 -1.18 29.40
N LEU A 242 -0.72 -2.36 28.76
CA LEU A 242 0.07 -3.49 29.25
C LEU A 242 1.57 -3.19 29.27
N ALA A 243 2.05 -2.36 28.34
CA ALA A 243 3.42 -1.86 28.32
C ALA A 243 3.69 -0.72 29.34
N GLY A 244 2.70 -0.36 30.17
CA GLY A 244 2.84 0.65 31.21
C GLY A 244 2.62 2.09 30.76
N SER A 245 2.08 2.33 29.57
CA SER A 245 1.73 3.68 29.10
C SER A 245 0.54 4.23 29.87
N THR A 246 0.64 5.52 30.25
CA THR A 246 -0.40 6.26 30.98
C THR A 246 -0.98 7.43 30.16
N GLU A 247 -0.76 7.43 28.87
CA GLU A 247 -1.21 8.50 27.97
C GLU A 247 -2.74 8.67 28.03
N PRO A 248 -3.26 9.91 28.08
CA PRO A 248 -4.70 10.19 28.27
C PRO A 248 -5.60 9.51 27.21
N TYR A 249 -5.18 9.52 25.94
CA TYR A 249 -5.96 8.97 24.82
C TYR A 249 -6.29 7.47 24.98
N LEU A 250 -5.54 6.75 25.81
CA LEU A 250 -5.77 5.33 26.07
C LEU A 250 -7.11 5.04 26.76
N ASN A 251 -7.65 6.03 27.49
CA ASN A 251 -8.91 5.90 28.25
C ASN A 251 -10.08 6.61 27.60
N GLU A 252 -9.84 7.31 26.51
CA GLU A 252 -10.88 8.01 25.75
C GLU A 252 -11.51 7.08 24.70
N PRO A 253 -12.80 7.21 24.37
CA PRO A 253 -13.38 6.54 23.21
C PRO A 253 -12.62 6.88 21.93
N LEU A 254 -12.49 5.93 21.03
CA LEU A 254 -11.91 6.20 19.72
C LEU A 254 -12.80 7.20 18.97
N LYS A 255 -12.20 8.20 18.36
CA LYS A 255 -12.89 9.20 17.56
C LYS A 255 -12.54 9.01 16.09
N VAL A 256 -13.58 8.93 15.24
CA VAL A 256 -13.44 8.78 13.80
C VAL A 256 -14.27 9.83 13.07
N ARG A 257 -13.87 10.18 11.86
CA ARG A 257 -14.69 11.00 10.96
C ARG A 257 -14.71 10.41 9.55
N TRP A 258 -15.81 10.68 8.85
CA TRP A 258 -15.99 10.33 7.46
C TRP A 258 -15.81 11.56 6.58
N VAL A 259 -15.03 11.40 5.51
CA VAL A 259 -14.72 12.44 4.52
C VAL A 259 -15.12 11.92 3.14
N GLU A 260 -15.67 12.77 2.28
CA GLU A 260 -15.92 12.41 0.88
C GLU A 260 -14.58 12.19 0.14
N ALA A 261 -14.58 11.17 -0.71
CA ALA A 261 -13.44 10.81 -1.54
C ALA A 261 -13.88 10.45 -2.96
N TYR A 262 -12.93 10.32 -3.85
CA TYR A 262 -13.18 9.90 -5.24
C TYR A 262 -12.28 8.72 -5.61
N PHE A 263 -12.92 7.63 -6.04
CA PHE A 263 -12.23 6.48 -6.64
C PHE A 263 -12.92 6.10 -7.95
N PRO A 264 -12.17 5.76 -9.03
CA PRO A 264 -12.78 5.43 -10.32
C PRO A 264 -13.76 4.25 -10.27
N TRP A 265 -13.58 3.31 -9.35
CA TRP A 265 -14.36 2.06 -9.24
C TRP A 265 -15.49 2.09 -8.23
N THR A 266 -15.70 3.20 -7.48
CA THR A 266 -16.81 3.35 -6.54
C THR A 266 -17.52 4.69 -6.68
N SER A 267 -18.84 4.73 -6.41
CA SER A 267 -19.63 5.95 -6.28
C SER A 267 -20.97 5.65 -5.58
N PRO A 268 -21.31 6.32 -4.47
CA PRO A 268 -20.49 7.30 -3.74
C PRO A 268 -19.31 6.66 -3.01
N SER A 269 -18.32 7.49 -2.64
CA SER A 269 -17.05 7.06 -2.04
C SER A 269 -16.65 7.92 -0.84
N TRP A 270 -15.96 7.33 0.12
CA TRP A 270 -15.51 7.99 1.34
C TRP A 270 -14.16 7.46 1.81
N GLU A 271 -13.56 8.21 2.71
CA GLU A 271 -12.43 7.81 3.54
C GLU A 271 -12.82 7.92 5.01
N ILE A 272 -12.34 6.98 5.84
CA ILE A 272 -12.41 7.09 7.29
C ILE A 272 -11.07 7.53 7.84
N GLU A 273 -11.12 8.56 8.68
CA GLU A 273 -9.98 9.04 9.44
C GLU A 273 -10.18 8.78 10.93
N VAL A 274 -9.10 8.43 11.61
CA VAL A 274 -9.06 8.16 13.04
C VAL A 274 -8.26 9.25 13.73
N TRP A 275 -8.81 9.81 14.82
CA TRP A 275 -8.06 10.70 15.69
C TRP A 275 -7.12 9.89 16.59
N TRP A 276 -5.82 10.00 16.33
CA TRP A 276 -4.80 9.24 17.04
C TRP A 276 -3.61 10.11 17.42
N LYS A 277 -3.30 10.17 18.73
CA LYS A 277 -2.15 10.94 19.28
C LYS A 277 -2.08 12.41 18.82
N GLY A 278 -3.23 13.06 18.62
CA GLY A 278 -3.32 14.48 18.32
C GLY A 278 -3.43 14.86 16.85
N GLU A 279 -3.59 13.88 15.94
CA GLU A 279 -3.78 14.11 14.51
C GLU A 279 -4.82 13.16 13.89
N TRP A 280 -5.38 13.59 12.75
CA TRP A 280 -6.27 12.75 11.95
C TRP A 280 -5.45 11.87 11.01
N LEU A 281 -5.74 10.57 11.05
CA LEU A 281 -5.07 9.55 10.24
C LEU A 281 -6.08 8.91 9.30
N GLU A 282 -5.84 9.04 8.01
CA GLU A 282 -6.55 8.28 7.00
C GLU A 282 -6.19 6.79 7.14
N CYS A 283 -7.22 5.96 7.31
CA CYS A 283 -7.06 4.52 7.53
C CYS A 283 -7.58 3.67 6.39
N CYS A 284 -8.68 4.11 5.75
CA CYS A 284 -9.38 3.27 4.76
C CYS A 284 -10.15 4.13 3.78
N GLY A 285 -9.97 3.88 2.49
CA GLY A 285 -10.84 4.35 1.42
C GLY A 285 -11.90 3.30 1.10
N CYS A 286 -13.13 3.74 0.80
CA CYS A 286 -14.23 2.81 0.53
C CYS A 286 -15.36 3.45 -0.28
N GLY A 287 -16.28 2.64 -0.79
CA GLY A 287 -17.46 3.15 -1.49
C GLY A 287 -18.37 2.07 -2.04
N VAL A 288 -19.45 2.51 -2.68
CA VAL A 288 -20.39 1.65 -3.40
C VAL A 288 -19.79 1.31 -4.75
N VAL A 289 -19.57 0.01 -5.03
CA VAL A 289 -18.90 -0.45 -6.25
C VAL A 289 -19.68 -0.02 -7.49
N GLN A 290 -18.96 0.46 -8.51
CA GLN A 290 -19.55 0.83 -9.80
C GLN A 290 -20.18 -0.38 -10.48
N GLN A 291 -21.40 -0.23 -11.03
CA GLN A 291 -22.08 -1.31 -11.75
C GLN A 291 -21.21 -1.93 -12.85
N GLN A 292 -20.45 -1.10 -13.57
CA GLN A 292 -19.58 -1.57 -14.64
C GLN A 292 -18.49 -2.53 -14.13
N VAL A 293 -17.97 -2.31 -12.91
CA VAL A 293 -16.98 -3.18 -12.27
C VAL A 293 -17.61 -4.54 -11.95
N LEU A 294 -18.84 -4.55 -11.43
CA LEU A 294 -19.58 -5.78 -11.16
C LEU A 294 -19.86 -6.56 -12.45
N LEU A 295 -20.25 -5.89 -13.53
CA LEU A 295 -20.45 -6.50 -14.84
C LEU A 295 -19.14 -7.05 -15.43
N ASN A 296 -18.05 -6.31 -15.32
CA ASN A 296 -16.71 -6.76 -15.73
C ASN A 296 -16.26 -8.01 -14.94
N SER A 297 -16.78 -8.17 -13.71
CA SER A 297 -16.53 -9.33 -12.84
C SER A 297 -17.51 -10.50 -13.11
N ASN A 298 -18.23 -10.49 -14.23
CA ASN A 298 -19.23 -11.47 -14.60
C ASN A 298 -20.39 -11.62 -13.58
N LEU A 299 -20.62 -10.62 -12.75
CA LEU A 299 -21.80 -10.54 -11.91
C LEU A 299 -22.97 -9.94 -12.71
N GLY A 300 -24.18 -10.36 -12.38
CA GLY A 300 -25.38 -9.89 -13.09
C GLY A 300 -25.69 -8.41 -12.81
N GLU A 301 -26.53 -7.81 -13.69
CA GLU A 301 -27.03 -6.42 -13.53
C GLU A 301 -27.83 -6.22 -12.24
N ASP A 302 -28.26 -7.32 -11.63
CA ASP A 302 -29.02 -7.36 -10.38
C ASP A 302 -28.13 -7.25 -9.12
N LYS A 303 -26.83 -7.11 -9.25
CA LYS A 303 -25.93 -7.03 -8.09
C LYS A 303 -25.67 -5.62 -7.64
N ILE A 304 -25.64 -5.44 -6.31
CA ILE A 304 -25.15 -4.24 -5.64
C ILE A 304 -24.07 -4.64 -4.65
N SER A 305 -23.05 -3.81 -4.50
CA SER A 305 -21.89 -4.12 -3.68
C SER A 305 -21.26 -2.86 -3.11
N TRP A 306 -20.56 -3.03 -2.01
CA TRP A 306 -19.57 -2.05 -1.55
C TRP A 306 -18.19 -2.70 -1.44
N ALA A 307 -17.15 -1.86 -1.48
CA ALA A 307 -15.78 -2.27 -1.24
C ALA A 307 -15.04 -1.26 -0.34
N PHE A 308 -14.03 -1.77 0.39
CA PHE A 308 -13.09 -0.96 1.15
C PHE A 308 -11.65 -1.40 0.88
N GLY A 309 -10.68 -0.48 1.04
CA GLY A 309 -9.25 -0.75 0.97
C GLY A 309 -8.49 -0.12 2.14
N ILE A 310 -7.69 -0.93 2.84
CA ILE A 310 -6.88 -0.54 4.00
C ILE A 310 -5.41 -0.69 3.67
N GLY A 311 -4.62 0.38 3.85
CA GLY A 311 -3.15 0.33 3.81
C GLY A 311 -2.60 -0.21 5.13
N LEU A 312 -2.12 -1.46 5.14
CA LEU A 312 -1.71 -2.13 6.38
C LEU A 312 -0.43 -1.54 6.97
N ASP A 313 0.54 -1.17 6.13
CA ASP A 313 1.87 -0.71 6.59
C ASP A 313 1.76 0.58 7.41
N ARG A 314 0.97 1.55 6.95
CA ARG A 314 0.75 2.81 7.66
C ARG A 314 0.13 2.59 9.04
N ILE A 315 -0.88 1.75 9.12
CA ILE A 315 -1.52 1.40 10.39
C ILE A 315 -0.54 0.62 11.28
N ALA A 316 0.21 -0.34 10.73
CA ALA A 316 1.19 -1.11 11.49
C ALA A 316 2.30 -0.22 12.05
N MET A 317 2.81 0.76 11.27
CA MET A 317 3.79 1.73 11.80
C MET A 317 3.27 2.43 13.05
N LEU A 318 2.02 2.86 13.06
CA LEU A 318 1.40 3.55 14.19
C LEU A 318 1.16 2.64 15.39
N LEU A 319 0.62 1.44 15.15
CA LEU A 319 0.28 0.48 16.20
C LEU A 319 1.52 -0.03 16.92
N PHE A 320 2.54 -0.40 16.17
CA PHE A 320 3.78 -0.98 16.70
C PHE A 320 4.85 0.08 17.01
N GLY A 321 4.60 1.37 16.73
CA GLY A 321 5.55 2.46 16.95
C GLY A 321 6.80 2.33 16.07
N ILE A 322 6.65 1.79 14.87
CA ILE A 322 7.76 1.60 13.91
C ILE A 322 8.01 2.92 13.19
N PRO A 323 9.21 3.53 13.32
CA PRO A 323 9.45 4.89 12.85
C PRO A 323 9.80 4.97 11.35
N ASP A 324 10.02 3.84 10.69
CA ASP A 324 10.50 3.79 9.31
C ASP A 324 10.00 2.53 8.61
N ILE A 325 9.31 2.70 7.50
CA ILE A 325 8.67 1.61 6.74
C ILE A 325 9.68 0.55 6.24
N ARG A 326 10.95 0.94 6.01
CA ARG A 326 12.02 0.01 5.61
C ARG A 326 12.25 -1.10 6.62
N LEU A 327 11.92 -0.86 7.90
CA LEU A 327 12.07 -1.87 8.96
C LEU A 327 11.18 -3.09 8.74
N PHE A 328 10.03 -2.96 8.10
CA PHE A 328 9.21 -4.14 7.75
C PHE A 328 9.94 -5.10 6.80
N TRP A 329 10.84 -4.56 5.98
CA TRP A 329 11.55 -5.31 4.95
C TRP A 329 12.96 -5.74 5.38
N THR A 330 13.40 -5.38 6.58
CA THR A 330 14.71 -5.81 7.11
C THR A 330 14.76 -7.33 7.29
N LEU A 331 15.96 -7.89 7.18
CA LEU A 331 16.26 -9.28 7.53
C LEU A 331 16.92 -9.39 8.92
N ASP A 332 16.99 -8.29 9.66
CA ASP A 332 17.62 -8.25 10.97
C ASP A 332 16.78 -8.99 12.00
N GLU A 333 17.36 -10.03 12.60
CA GLU A 333 16.68 -10.81 13.64
C GLU A 333 16.33 -10.00 14.88
N ARG A 334 17.02 -8.87 15.16
CA ARG A 334 16.72 -7.98 16.30
C ARG A 334 15.39 -7.29 16.11
N PHE A 335 14.97 -7.05 14.86
CA PHE A 335 13.63 -6.58 14.53
C PHE A 335 12.60 -7.70 14.76
N HIS A 336 12.81 -8.84 14.10
CA HIS A 336 11.83 -9.94 14.08
C HIS A 336 11.56 -10.55 15.47
N LYS A 337 12.57 -10.63 16.32
CA LYS A 337 12.45 -11.21 17.69
C LYS A 337 11.60 -10.37 18.64
N GLN A 338 11.24 -9.14 18.26
CA GLN A 338 10.39 -8.28 19.10
C GLN A 338 8.90 -8.59 18.94
N PHE A 339 8.50 -9.30 17.88
CA PHE A 339 7.11 -9.50 17.53
C PHE A 339 6.69 -10.96 17.69
N GLN A 340 5.47 -11.15 18.20
CA GLN A 340 4.90 -12.46 18.41
C GLN A 340 3.41 -12.47 18.04
N LYS A 341 2.96 -13.57 17.44
CA LYS A 341 1.57 -13.80 17.04
C LYS A 341 0.57 -13.38 18.13
N GLY A 342 -0.43 -12.57 17.73
CA GLY A 342 -1.51 -12.11 18.60
C GLY A 342 -1.15 -10.99 19.58
N HIS A 343 0.09 -10.49 19.56
CA HIS A 343 0.55 -9.38 20.41
C HIS A 343 0.89 -8.14 19.59
N VAL A 344 0.34 -7.01 20.01
CA VAL A 344 0.69 -5.69 19.45
C VAL A 344 1.63 -5.00 20.45
N ASN A 345 2.93 -5.24 20.33
CA ASN A 345 3.94 -4.59 21.20
C ASN A 345 4.62 -3.44 20.50
N THR A 346 4.98 -2.42 21.28
CA THR A 346 5.73 -1.27 20.75
C THR A 346 7.14 -1.71 20.38
N PHE A 347 7.56 -1.34 19.18
CA PHE A 347 8.93 -1.53 18.68
C PHE A 347 9.93 -0.77 19.55
N VAL A 348 11.00 -1.45 19.95
CA VAL A 348 12.12 -0.85 20.67
C VAL A 348 13.29 -0.69 19.70
N PRO A 349 13.73 0.53 19.40
CA PRO A 349 14.89 0.75 18.54
C PRO A 349 16.14 0.08 19.11
N TYR A 350 16.74 -0.83 18.35
CA TYR A 350 17.96 -1.54 18.76
C TYR A 350 19.23 -0.78 18.40
N SER A 351 19.16 0.21 17.53
CA SER A 351 20.25 1.12 17.22
C SER A 351 19.76 2.41 16.56
N LYS A 352 20.54 3.50 16.74
CA LYS A 352 20.37 4.76 16.01
C LYS A 352 21.70 5.11 15.36
N TYR A 353 21.82 4.85 14.07
CA TYR A 353 22.98 5.25 13.29
C TYR A 353 22.72 6.60 12.61
N PRO A 354 23.70 7.52 12.57
CA PRO A 354 23.50 8.81 11.92
C PRO A 354 23.39 8.65 10.40
N GLY A 355 22.50 9.43 9.81
CA GLY A 355 22.42 9.57 8.36
C GLY A 355 23.51 10.47 7.80
N VAL A 356 23.91 10.25 6.56
CA VAL A 356 24.89 11.07 5.81
C VAL A 356 24.22 11.59 4.54
N LYS A 357 24.25 12.94 4.40
CA LYS A 357 23.60 13.60 3.27
C LYS A 357 24.59 13.78 2.10
N ARG A 358 24.09 13.60 0.87
CA ARG A 358 24.75 13.94 -0.38
C ARG A 358 23.75 14.62 -1.29
N ASP A 359 24.21 15.59 -2.05
CA ASP A 359 23.39 16.29 -3.04
C ASP A 359 23.85 15.89 -4.43
N VAL A 360 22.92 15.57 -5.32
CA VAL A 360 23.16 15.40 -6.75
C VAL A 360 22.45 16.51 -7.51
N SER A 361 23.22 17.25 -8.28
CA SER A 361 22.70 18.35 -9.11
C SER A 361 23.02 18.09 -10.57
N PHE A 362 22.04 18.31 -11.46
CA PHE A 362 22.24 18.09 -12.87
C PHE A 362 21.43 19.06 -13.75
N TRP A 363 21.98 19.33 -14.94
CA TRP A 363 21.27 20.00 -16.03
C TRP A 363 20.58 18.96 -16.90
N PHE A 364 19.36 19.27 -17.38
CA PHE A 364 18.61 18.39 -18.26
C PHE A 364 18.01 19.16 -19.44
N LYS A 365 17.84 18.46 -20.57
CA LYS A 365 17.18 18.97 -21.79
C LYS A 365 15.74 18.51 -21.82
N ASP A 366 15.56 17.18 -21.72
CA ASP A 366 14.26 16.55 -21.64
C ASP A 366 13.86 16.41 -20.18
N GLU A 367 12.59 16.48 -19.87
CA GLU A 367 12.09 16.43 -18.51
C GLU A 367 12.41 15.07 -17.87
N VAL A 368 13.03 15.10 -16.69
CA VAL A 368 13.31 13.92 -15.88
C VAL A 368 12.27 13.88 -14.76
N HIS A 369 11.46 12.83 -14.74
CA HIS A 369 10.44 12.66 -13.71
C HIS A 369 11.08 12.34 -12.35
N ALA A 370 10.55 12.94 -11.26
CA ALA A 370 11.09 12.73 -9.92
C ALA A 370 11.22 11.24 -9.56
N ASN A 371 10.19 10.42 -9.88
CA ASN A 371 10.21 8.98 -9.60
C ASN A 371 11.32 8.25 -10.39
N ASP A 372 11.78 8.75 -11.53
CA ASP A 372 12.92 8.17 -12.26
C ASP A 372 14.24 8.42 -11.53
N VAL A 373 14.39 9.61 -10.93
CA VAL A 373 15.52 9.92 -10.05
C VAL A 373 15.47 9.03 -8.80
N MET A 374 14.30 8.92 -8.15
CA MET A 374 14.08 8.07 -6.98
C MET A 374 14.42 6.60 -7.28
N GLU A 375 13.99 6.10 -8.44
CA GLU A 375 14.27 4.71 -8.85
C GLU A 375 15.76 4.48 -9.13
N THR A 376 16.45 5.45 -9.69
CA THR A 376 17.91 5.38 -9.88
C THR A 376 18.63 5.31 -8.54
N VAL A 377 18.23 6.15 -7.58
CA VAL A 377 18.77 6.08 -6.20
C VAL A 377 18.46 4.73 -5.57
N ARG A 378 17.22 4.26 -5.66
CA ARG A 378 16.78 2.98 -5.09
C ARG A 378 17.55 1.80 -5.68
N THR A 379 17.85 1.80 -6.98
CA THR A 379 18.63 0.76 -7.66
C THR A 379 20.01 0.58 -7.06
N HIS A 380 20.69 1.66 -6.66
CA HIS A 380 22.06 1.60 -6.15
C HIS A 380 22.17 1.62 -4.64
N ALA A 381 21.28 2.36 -3.97
CA ALA A 381 21.31 2.52 -2.53
C ALA A 381 20.44 1.48 -1.80
N SER A 382 19.42 0.92 -2.48
CA SER A 382 18.45 0.02 -1.85
C SER A 382 17.91 0.64 -0.53
N ASP A 383 17.88 -0.12 0.54
CA ASP A 383 17.40 0.30 1.86
C ASP A 383 18.33 1.31 2.58
N LEU A 384 19.46 1.66 1.99
CA LEU A 384 20.35 2.69 2.54
C LEU A 384 19.89 4.11 2.21
N ALA A 385 19.00 4.32 1.23
CA ALA A 385 18.37 5.61 1.00
C ALA A 385 17.21 5.80 1.98
N GLU A 386 17.40 6.66 2.97
CA GLU A 386 16.35 6.99 3.95
C GLU A 386 15.36 8.00 3.40
N SER A 387 15.87 9.00 2.66
CA SER A 387 15.03 9.98 1.98
C SER A 387 15.72 10.58 0.77
N VAL A 388 14.94 11.02 -0.21
CA VAL A 388 15.36 11.77 -1.39
C VAL A 388 14.42 12.95 -1.55
N VAL A 389 14.95 14.16 -1.54
CA VAL A 389 14.14 15.39 -1.58
C VAL A 389 14.67 16.31 -2.67
N LEU A 390 13.78 16.80 -3.54
CA LEU A 390 14.12 17.90 -4.46
C LEU A 390 14.31 19.18 -3.63
N VAL A 391 15.54 19.68 -3.58
CA VAL A 391 15.90 20.86 -2.75
C VAL A 391 16.05 22.14 -3.54
N ASP A 392 16.27 22.06 -4.85
CA ASP A 392 16.39 23.22 -5.72
C ASP A 392 16.00 22.91 -7.17
N GLU A 393 15.28 23.84 -7.79
CA GLU A 393 15.04 23.90 -9.23
C GLU A 393 15.47 25.24 -9.76
N PHE A 394 16.26 25.24 -10.81
CA PHE A 394 16.81 26.46 -11.37
C PHE A 394 16.75 26.49 -12.89
N THR A 395 16.32 27.64 -13.45
CA THR A 395 16.41 27.94 -14.88
C THR A 395 17.43 29.04 -15.12
N HIS A 396 18.46 28.73 -15.90
CA HIS A 396 19.53 29.69 -16.16
C HIS A 396 19.01 30.87 -17.04
N PRO A 397 19.06 32.13 -16.54
CA PRO A 397 18.35 33.26 -17.18
C PRO A 397 18.85 33.62 -18.58
N LYS A 398 20.10 33.28 -18.92
CA LYS A 398 20.68 33.60 -20.22
C LYS A 398 20.60 32.47 -21.24
N THR A 399 20.68 31.20 -20.76
CA THR A 399 20.75 30.04 -21.67
C THR A 399 19.45 29.24 -21.72
N GLY A 400 18.52 29.45 -20.76
CA GLY A 400 17.31 28.68 -20.62
C GLY A 400 17.54 27.23 -20.13
N LYS A 401 18.79 26.83 -19.85
CA LYS A 401 19.06 25.51 -19.29
C LYS A 401 18.35 25.35 -17.95
N ARG A 402 17.71 24.21 -17.74
CA ARG A 402 17.04 23.85 -16.47
C ARG A 402 17.90 22.87 -15.67
N SER A 403 17.93 23.02 -14.34
CA SER A 403 18.59 22.06 -13.44
C SER A 403 17.72 21.73 -12.26
N GLN A 404 17.93 20.55 -11.73
CA GLN A 404 17.36 20.08 -10.46
C GLN A 404 18.48 19.65 -9.52
N CYS A 405 18.25 19.80 -8.21
CA CYS A 405 19.13 19.35 -7.15
C CYS A 405 18.34 18.48 -6.18
N TYR A 406 18.74 17.22 -6.05
CA TYR A 406 18.17 16.30 -5.09
C TYR A 406 19.12 16.05 -3.94
N ARG A 407 18.61 16.11 -2.70
CA ARG A 407 19.31 15.72 -1.50
C ARG A 407 18.95 14.30 -1.13
N ILE A 408 19.95 13.43 -1.03
CA ILE A 408 19.82 12.04 -0.64
C ILE A 408 20.36 11.89 0.77
N ASN A 409 19.56 11.38 1.71
CA ASN A 409 20.01 10.99 3.03
C ASN A 409 20.25 9.48 3.06
N TYR A 410 21.51 9.08 3.21
CA TYR A 410 21.90 7.70 3.36
C TYR A 410 21.96 7.31 4.82
N GLN A 411 21.20 6.30 5.22
CA GLN A 411 21.17 5.80 6.60
C GLN A 411 20.90 4.30 6.61
N SER A 412 21.75 3.56 7.33
CA SER A 412 21.50 2.15 7.61
C SER A 412 20.73 1.99 8.92
N MET A 413 19.82 1.02 8.98
CA MET A 413 19.17 0.60 10.21
C MET A 413 20.06 -0.30 11.08
N ASP A 414 21.10 -0.89 10.49
CA ASP A 414 21.87 -1.99 11.08
C ASP A 414 23.28 -1.62 11.51
N ARG A 415 23.89 -0.57 10.91
CA ARG A 415 25.30 -0.21 11.09
C ARG A 415 25.60 1.23 10.71
N ASN A 416 26.78 1.71 11.11
CA ASN A 416 27.32 2.96 10.56
C ASN A 416 27.76 2.75 9.09
N LEU A 417 27.47 3.76 8.27
CA LEU A 417 27.97 3.83 6.90
C LEU A 417 29.28 4.61 6.87
N THR A 418 30.25 4.13 6.10
CA THR A 418 31.49 4.86 5.87
C THR A 418 31.34 5.86 4.72
N ASN A 419 32.11 6.95 4.75
CA ASN A 419 32.11 7.92 3.65
C ASN A 419 32.54 7.30 2.32
N ALA A 420 33.46 6.35 2.33
CA ALA A 420 33.92 5.67 1.12
C ALA A 420 32.78 4.85 0.46
N GLU A 421 32.05 4.12 1.27
CA GLU A 421 30.89 3.34 0.82
C GLU A 421 29.77 4.24 0.25
N ILE A 422 29.47 5.34 0.94
CA ILE A 422 28.45 6.28 0.48
C ILE A 422 28.88 6.94 -0.83
N ASN A 423 30.14 7.34 -0.96
CA ASN A 423 30.64 7.94 -2.19
C ASN A 423 30.56 6.94 -3.36
N ASP A 424 30.94 5.66 -3.17
CA ASP A 424 30.84 4.63 -4.22
C ASP A 424 29.38 4.43 -4.69
N ILE A 425 28.42 4.49 -3.77
CA ILE A 425 26.99 4.42 -4.11
C ILE A 425 26.55 5.68 -4.87
N HIS A 426 26.94 6.84 -4.38
CA HIS A 426 26.57 8.14 -4.95
C HIS A 426 27.12 8.31 -6.38
N ASP A 427 28.40 7.95 -6.60
CA ASP A 427 29.03 7.97 -7.92
C ASP A 427 28.29 7.07 -8.92
N LYS A 428 27.75 5.93 -8.46
CA LYS A 428 26.93 5.04 -9.30
C LYS A 428 25.58 5.66 -9.66
N VAL A 429 24.93 6.36 -8.70
CA VAL A 429 23.70 7.10 -8.95
C VAL A 429 23.93 8.18 -9.98
N GLU A 430 24.96 9.03 -9.82
CA GLU A 430 25.31 10.07 -10.78
C GLU A 430 25.56 9.51 -12.18
N LYS A 431 26.35 8.45 -12.25
CA LYS A 431 26.66 7.79 -13.52
C LYS A 431 25.41 7.26 -14.21
N GLU A 432 24.51 6.59 -13.49
CA GLU A 432 23.28 6.05 -14.09
C GLU A 432 22.32 7.14 -14.52
N LEU A 433 22.24 8.26 -13.81
CA LEU A 433 21.46 9.43 -14.22
C LEU A 433 21.97 9.97 -15.57
N VAL A 434 23.29 10.08 -15.74
CA VAL A 434 23.90 10.49 -17.01
C VAL A 434 23.60 9.48 -18.12
N ASP A 435 23.80 8.19 -17.86
CA ASP A 435 23.68 7.13 -18.85
C ASP A 435 22.22 6.91 -19.31
N LYS A 436 21.22 7.10 -18.42
CA LYS A 436 19.82 6.87 -18.74
C LYS A 436 19.05 8.10 -19.25
N PHE A 437 19.37 9.27 -18.71
CA PHE A 437 18.57 10.48 -18.94
C PHE A 437 19.35 11.57 -19.66
N GLU A 438 20.58 11.26 -20.11
CA GLU A 438 21.45 12.20 -20.84
C GLU A 438 21.62 13.56 -20.11
N VAL A 439 21.59 13.53 -18.78
CA VAL A 439 21.79 14.70 -17.93
C VAL A 439 23.28 15.05 -17.79
N GLU A 440 23.59 16.31 -17.48
CA GLU A 440 24.93 16.81 -17.23
C GLU A 440 25.08 17.13 -15.74
N ILE A 441 25.88 16.36 -14.99
CA ILE A 441 26.12 16.61 -13.56
C ILE A 441 26.75 18.00 -13.36
N ARG A 442 26.31 18.70 -12.31
CA ARG A 442 26.68 20.09 -12.03
C ARG A 442 27.60 20.19 -10.83
#